data_5d46f3db0ae6dcedac5c7a3b82591815
#
_entry.id   5d46f3db0ae6dcedac5c7a3b82591815
#
_cell.length_a   1.000
_cell.length_b   1.000
_cell.length_c   1.000
_cell.angle_alpha   90.00
_cell.angle_beta   90.00
_cell.angle_gamma   90.00
#
_symmetry.space_group_name_H-M   'P 1'
#
loop_
_entity.id
_entity.type
_entity.pdbx_description
1 polymer ?
#
loop_
_entity_poly.entity_id
_entity_poly.type
_entity_poly.pdbx_seq_one_letter_code
_entity_poly.pdbx_strand_id
1 'polypeptide(L)'
;MSVYKLFIVWVCGMCIFGCASSKKVVYLQDIKVDKRVKAACEYRTVIHVDDLLSIIVSCDDIEAALPFNTPMIGLGKEVTSGNQQAVLGYLVDKEGYVDFPVLGKLQVDGISRNELADMLKEKLSGYLKNPIVTIQFLNFKVTVLGEVRNPGSYKVNSERISILDALGMAGDLQINAKRKNVLVMREDGNEKVFSRVDLTSSELR
;
A
#
# COMPACT_ATOMS: atom_id res chain seq x y z
N MET A 1 -35.70 -20.94 53.43
CA MET A 1 -34.26 -20.95 53.09
C MET A 1 -33.91 -21.70 51.80
N SER A 2 -34.88 -22.38 51.19
CA SER A 2 -34.65 -23.20 49.99
C SER A 2 -34.83 -22.48 48.67
N VAL A 3 -35.80 -21.58 48.54
CA VAL A 3 -36.15 -20.91 47.27
C VAL A 3 -35.06 -19.94 46.81
N TYR A 4 -34.40 -19.24 47.72
CA TYR A 4 -33.32 -18.28 47.40
C TYR A 4 -32.06 -19.01 46.85
N LYS A 5 -31.75 -20.18 47.39
CA LYS A 5 -30.63 -21.00 46.87
C LYS A 5 -30.91 -21.53 45.47
N LEU A 6 -32.16 -21.90 45.20
CA LEU A 6 -32.58 -22.37 43.87
C LEU A 6 -32.50 -21.22 42.81
N PHE A 7 -32.87 -20.00 43.22
CA PHE A 7 -32.80 -18.82 42.34
C PHE A 7 -31.36 -18.42 41.98
N ILE A 8 -30.43 -18.51 42.97
CA ILE A 8 -28.99 -18.25 42.72
C ILE A 8 -28.39 -19.29 41.77
N VAL A 9 -28.73 -20.58 41.91
CA VAL A 9 -28.25 -21.62 41.01
C VAL A 9 -28.81 -21.44 39.59
N TRP A 10 -30.05 -20.98 39.46
CA TRP A 10 -30.68 -20.71 38.17
C TRP A 10 -30.04 -19.49 37.47
N VAL A 11 -29.75 -18.40 38.19
CA VAL A 11 -29.05 -17.23 37.67
C VAL A 11 -27.60 -17.52 37.30
N CYS A 12 -26.89 -18.32 38.11
CA CYS A 12 -25.52 -18.77 37.83
C CYS A 12 -25.45 -19.67 36.59
N GLY A 13 -26.47 -20.52 36.37
CA GLY A 13 -26.58 -21.36 35.16
C GLY A 13 -26.79 -20.56 33.85
N MET A 14 -27.43 -19.41 33.91
CA MET A 14 -27.62 -18.52 32.73
C MET A 14 -26.35 -17.81 32.28
N CYS A 15 -25.36 -17.61 33.14
CA CYS A 15 -24.11 -16.92 32.82
C CYS A 15 -23.08 -17.76 32.02
N ILE A 16 -23.31 -19.06 31.84
CA ILE A 16 -22.32 -20.00 31.27
C ILE A 16 -22.46 -20.15 29.73
N PHE A 17 -23.50 -19.60 29.10
CA PHE A 17 -23.74 -19.75 27.66
C PHE A 17 -23.15 -18.65 26.75
N GLY A 18 -22.17 -17.92 27.23
CA GLY A 18 -21.48 -16.85 26.47
C GLY A 18 -20.28 -17.34 25.67
N CYS A 19 -20.34 -18.43 24.90
CA CYS A 19 -19.27 -18.84 24.00
C CYS A 19 -19.36 -18.05 22.68
N ALA A 20 -18.44 -17.08 22.48
CA ALA A 20 -18.23 -16.49 21.16
C ALA A 20 -17.81 -17.59 20.16
N SER A 21 -18.57 -17.75 19.09
CA SER A 21 -18.27 -18.76 18.07
C SER A 21 -16.95 -18.43 17.36
N SER A 22 -15.94 -19.27 17.49
CA SER A 22 -14.63 -19.12 16.82
C SER A 22 -14.73 -19.06 15.30
N LYS A 23 -15.81 -19.58 14.70
CA LYS A 23 -16.10 -19.52 13.27
C LYS A 23 -16.24 -18.08 12.72
N LYS A 24 -16.48 -17.07 13.57
CA LYS A 24 -16.57 -15.67 13.14
C LYS A 24 -15.22 -14.96 13.08
N VAL A 25 -14.17 -15.57 13.59
CA VAL A 25 -12.84 -14.96 13.77
C VAL A 25 -11.84 -15.47 12.74
N VAL A 26 -12.04 -16.65 12.18
CA VAL A 26 -11.10 -17.30 11.25
C VAL A 26 -11.24 -16.73 9.85
N TYR A 27 -10.09 -16.44 9.20
CA TYR A 27 -9.99 -16.04 7.79
C TYR A 27 -10.02 -17.26 6.86
N LEU A 28 -10.42 -17.05 5.61
CA LEU A 28 -10.25 -17.99 4.48
C LEU A 28 -10.70 -19.44 4.81
N GLN A 29 -11.88 -19.59 5.40
CA GLN A 29 -12.36 -20.86 5.97
C GLN A 29 -12.66 -21.95 4.92
N ASP A 30 -12.84 -21.58 3.66
CA ASP A 30 -13.21 -22.45 2.53
C ASP A 30 -12.03 -22.85 1.66
N ILE A 31 -10.80 -22.45 2.02
CA ILE A 31 -9.61 -22.87 1.27
C ILE A 31 -9.38 -24.37 1.44
N LYS A 32 -9.37 -25.08 0.31
CA LYS A 32 -8.86 -26.46 0.26
C LYS A 32 -7.34 -26.40 0.26
N VAL A 33 -6.72 -27.06 1.23
CA VAL A 33 -5.25 -27.23 1.30
C VAL A 33 -4.76 -27.83 -0.02
N ASP A 34 -3.63 -27.34 -0.55
CA ASP A 34 -3.00 -27.74 -1.83
C ASP A 34 -3.65 -27.23 -3.12
N LYS A 35 -4.67 -26.36 -3.07
CA LYS A 35 -5.17 -25.74 -4.29
C LYS A 35 -4.29 -24.53 -4.67
N ARG A 36 -3.53 -24.66 -5.76
CA ARG A 36 -2.83 -23.54 -6.40
C ARG A 36 -3.86 -22.66 -7.11
N VAL A 37 -4.03 -21.43 -6.65
CA VAL A 37 -4.87 -20.43 -7.32
C VAL A 37 -3.94 -19.51 -8.10
N LYS A 38 -4.13 -19.41 -9.42
CA LYS A 38 -3.41 -18.41 -10.21
C LYS A 38 -3.86 -17.03 -9.76
N ALA A 39 -2.91 -16.10 -9.55
CA ALA A 39 -3.22 -14.70 -9.34
C ALA A 39 -4.07 -14.21 -10.53
N ALA A 40 -5.26 -13.70 -10.24
CA ALA A 40 -6.27 -13.43 -11.27
C ALA A 40 -5.97 -12.20 -12.13
N CYS A 41 -4.92 -11.43 -11.83
CA CYS A 41 -4.64 -10.18 -12.52
C CYS A 41 -3.15 -9.87 -12.55
N GLU A 42 -2.65 -9.55 -13.74
CA GLU A 42 -1.37 -8.89 -13.93
C GLU A 42 -1.60 -7.40 -13.55
N TYR A 43 -1.33 -7.08 -12.29
CA TYR A 43 -1.48 -5.73 -11.79
C TYR A 43 -0.33 -4.87 -12.31
N ARG A 44 -0.64 -3.85 -13.10
CA ARG A 44 0.31 -2.83 -13.55
C ARG A 44 0.07 -1.57 -12.72
N THR A 45 1.07 -1.17 -11.96
CA THR A 45 1.04 0.13 -11.29
C THR A 45 1.28 1.20 -12.32
N VAL A 46 0.32 2.09 -12.49
CA VAL A 46 0.38 3.26 -13.38
C VAL A 46 0.69 4.48 -12.53
N ILE A 47 1.48 5.37 -13.07
CA ILE A 47 1.85 6.65 -12.42
C ILE A 47 0.71 7.64 -12.61
N HIS A 48 0.37 8.35 -11.55
CA HIS A 48 -0.68 9.37 -11.54
C HIS A 48 -0.18 10.72 -11.01
N VAL A 49 -0.96 11.74 -11.24
CA VAL A 49 -0.78 13.07 -10.66
C VAL A 49 -0.66 12.96 -9.13
N ASP A 50 0.19 13.81 -8.52
CA ASP A 50 0.54 13.81 -7.09
C ASP A 50 1.36 12.59 -6.61
N ASP A 51 1.75 11.67 -7.49
CA ASP A 51 2.71 10.63 -7.13
C ASP A 51 4.09 11.23 -6.89
N LEU A 52 4.77 10.74 -5.87
CA LEU A 52 6.14 11.09 -5.54
C LEU A 52 7.07 9.92 -5.91
N LEU A 53 7.91 10.14 -6.91
CA LEU A 53 8.78 9.12 -7.47
C LEU A 53 10.23 9.33 -7.02
N SER A 54 10.89 8.28 -6.57
CA SER A 54 12.36 8.22 -6.53
C SER A 54 12.85 7.68 -7.86
N ILE A 55 13.68 8.43 -8.56
CA ILE A 55 14.30 8.02 -9.81
C ILE A 55 15.82 8.07 -9.60
N ILE A 56 16.46 6.92 -9.68
CA ILE A 56 17.90 6.77 -9.50
C ILE A 56 18.50 6.24 -10.81
N VAL A 57 19.46 6.97 -11.33
CA VAL A 57 20.22 6.61 -12.53
C VAL A 57 21.60 6.14 -12.12
N SER A 58 22.03 4.99 -12.59
CA SER A 58 23.37 4.46 -12.44
C SER A 58 23.93 4.01 -13.80
N CYS A 59 25.24 4.07 -13.98
CA CYS A 59 25.93 3.60 -15.17
C CYS A 59 27.34 3.13 -14.79
N ASP A 60 28.11 2.67 -15.78
CA ASP A 60 29.47 2.21 -15.56
C ASP A 60 30.39 3.28 -14.96
N ASP A 61 30.14 4.55 -15.26
CA ASP A 61 30.84 5.72 -14.73
C ASP A 61 29.96 6.50 -13.76
N ILE A 62 30.26 6.39 -12.47
CA ILE A 62 29.46 7.02 -11.40
C ILE A 62 29.47 8.56 -11.53
N GLU A 63 30.60 9.17 -11.93
CA GLU A 63 30.69 10.63 -12.05
C GLU A 63 29.80 11.15 -13.17
N ALA A 64 29.70 10.42 -14.26
CA ALA A 64 28.82 10.76 -15.39
C ALA A 64 27.33 10.69 -14.99
N ALA A 65 26.96 9.85 -14.02
CA ALA A 65 25.57 9.74 -13.56
C ALA A 65 25.15 10.84 -12.56
N LEU A 66 26.10 11.54 -11.91
CA LEU A 66 25.80 12.56 -10.89
C LEU A 66 24.84 13.67 -11.35
N PRO A 67 24.97 14.25 -12.54
CA PRO A 67 24.06 15.31 -12.99
C PRO A 67 22.60 14.88 -13.08
N PHE A 68 22.33 13.58 -13.29
CA PHE A 68 21.00 13.02 -13.41
C PHE A 68 20.39 12.60 -12.07
N ASN A 69 21.21 12.51 -11.02
CA ASN A 69 20.79 12.17 -9.67
C ASN A 69 20.77 13.40 -8.74
N THR A 70 20.85 14.60 -9.28
CA THR A 70 20.80 15.81 -8.46
C THR A 70 19.47 15.82 -7.73
N PRO A 71 19.45 15.81 -6.40
CA PRO A 71 18.20 15.88 -5.67
C PRO A 71 17.53 17.21 -5.99
N MET A 72 16.37 17.18 -6.63
CA MET A 72 15.47 18.32 -6.62
C MET A 72 15.13 18.55 -5.15
N ILE A 73 15.63 19.65 -4.59
CA ILE A 73 15.36 20.04 -3.21
C ILE A 73 13.85 20.15 -3.11
N GLY A 74 13.24 19.21 -2.36
CA GLY A 74 11.82 19.22 -2.11
C GLY A 74 11.42 20.58 -1.55
N LEU A 75 10.42 21.19 -2.13
CA LEU A 75 9.74 22.37 -1.62
C LEU A 75 9.33 22.12 -0.17
N GLY A 76 10.10 22.63 0.77
CA GLY A 76 9.64 22.70 2.14
C GLY A 76 10.65 22.35 3.22
N LYS A 77 11.21 23.40 3.77
CA LYS A 77 11.86 23.53 5.08
C LYS A 77 13.31 23.07 5.22
N GLU A 78 14.06 24.03 5.70
CA GLU A 78 15.39 23.94 6.26
C GLU A 78 15.65 22.63 7.01
N VAL A 79 16.80 22.05 6.71
CA VAL A 79 17.40 20.97 7.49
C VAL A 79 17.73 21.52 8.88
N THR A 80 16.74 21.56 9.75
CA THR A 80 16.99 21.74 11.19
C THR A 80 17.25 20.34 11.77
N SER A 81 18.40 20.20 12.35
CA SER A 81 18.92 19.08 13.13
C SER A 81 17.82 18.25 13.81
N GLY A 82 17.58 17.04 13.32
CA GLY A 82 16.69 16.10 13.98
C GLY A 82 16.09 15.11 13.01
N ASN A 83 16.80 14.03 12.68
CA ASN A 83 16.32 12.72 12.20
C ASN A 83 15.12 12.60 11.23
N GLN A 84 14.82 13.63 10.45
CA GLN A 84 13.92 13.52 9.31
C GLN A 84 14.74 13.64 8.04
N GLN A 85 15.13 12.50 7.48
CA GLN A 85 15.67 12.44 6.11
C GLN A 85 14.61 13.04 5.19
N ALA A 86 14.93 14.19 4.58
CA ALA A 86 14.13 14.75 3.52
C ALA A 86 13.98 13.67 2.43
N VAL A 87 12.76 13.25 2.19
CA VAL A 87 12.47 12.28 1.13
C VAL A 87 12.61 13.03 -0.19
N LEU A 88 13.78 12.88 -0.82
CA LEU A 88 14.08 13.49 -2.10
C LEU A 88 13.40 12.67 -3.20
N GLY A 89 12.51 13.29 -3.94
CA GLY A 89 11.77 12.64 -5.01
C GLY A 89 11.24 13.64 -6.04
N TYR A 90 10.76 13.11 -7.14
CA TYR A 90 10.14 13.85 -8.21
C TYR A 90 8.62 13.78 -8.03
N LEU A 91 8.00 14.93 -7.81
CA LEU A 91 6.54 15.02 -7.73
C LEU A 91 5.96 15.14 -9.14
N VAL A 92 4.98 14.31 -9.45
CA VAL A 92 4.19 14.42 -10.69
C VAL A 92 3.26 15.62 -10.56
N ASP A 93 3.40 16.59 -11.46
CA ASP A 93 2.61 17.82 -11.46
C ASP A 93 1.16 17.58 -11.94
N LYS A 94 0.31 18.62 -11.85
CA LYS A 94 -1.11 18.53 -12.22
C LYS A 94 -1.34 18.28 -13.71
N GLU A 95 -0.37 18.58 -14.52
CA GLU A 95 -0.35 18.34 -15.95
C GLU A 95 0.19 16.94 -16.30
N GLY A 96 0.62 16.17 -15.31
CA GLY A 96 1.16 14.81 -15.48
C GLY A 96 2.64 14.75 -15.85
N TYR A 97 3.40 15.81 -15.56
CA TYR A 97 4.84 15.89 -15.89
C TYR A 97 5.71 15.81 -14.65
N VAL A 98 6.95 15.39 -14.86
CA VAL A 98 8.06 15.45 -13.91
C VAL A 98 9.19 16.26 -14.54
N ASP A 99 9.77 17.19 -13.78
CA ASP A 99 10.99 17.91 -14.19
C ASP A 99 12.21 17.04 -13.86
N PHE A 100 12.80 16.45 -14.90
CA PHE A 100 13.96 15.58 -14.74
C PHE A 100 15.24 16.34 -15.14
N PRO A 101 16.34 16.27 -14.35
CA PRO A 101 17.59 16.95 -14.64
C PRO A 101 18.10 16.62 -16.04
N VAL A 102 18.62 17.62 -16.74
CA VAL A 102 19.18 17.55 -18.10
C VAL A 102 18.13 17.24 -19.19
N LEU A 103 17.14 16.37 -18.93
CA LEU A 103 16.11 15.99 -19.91
C LEU A 103 14.90 16.93 -19.91
N GLY A 104 14.74 17.76 -18.87
CA GLY A 104 13.60 18.68 -18.74
C GLY A 104 12.29 17.98 -18.38
N LYS A 105 11.17 18.54 -18.83
CA LYS A 105 9.82 18.04 -18.55
C LYS A 105 9.54 16.74 -19.29
N LEU A 106 9.15 15.71 -18.53
CA LEU A 106 8.78 14.39 -19.03
C LEU A 106 7.33 14.09 -18.66
N GLN A 107 6.51 13.72 -19.62
CA GLN A 107 5.17 13.25 -19.36
C GLN A 107 5.21 11.83 -18.81
N VAL A 108 4.63 11.63 -17.62
CA VAL A 108 4.70 10.37 -16.88
C VAL A 108 3.34 9.86 -16.42
N ASP A 109 2.31 10.71 -16.43
CA ASP A 109 0.95 10.29 -16.08
C ASP A 109 0.40 9.27 -17.08
N GLY A 110 -0.22 8.22 -16.58
CA GLY A 110 -0.83 7.16 -17.39
C GLY A 110 0.14 6.07 -17.87
N ILE A 111 1.45 6.21 -17.62
CA ILE A 111 2.43 5.17 -17.98
C ILE A 111 2.84 4.33 -16.76
N SER A 112 3.27 3.10 -17.01
CA SER A 112 3.77 2.24 -15.94
C SER A 112 5.21 2.62 -15.56
N ARG A 113 5.61 2.22 -14.34
CA ARG A 113 7.00 2.35 -13.87
C ARG A 113 8.02 1.77 -14.86
N ASN A 114 7.71 0.64 -15.47
CA ASN A 114 8.63 -0.03 -16.41
C ASN A 114 8.74 0.77 -17.72
N GLU A 115 7.63 1.27 -18.24
CA GLU A 115 7.61 2.13 -19.43
C GLU A 115 8.38 3.41 -19.20
N LEU A 116 8.23 4.04 -18.02
CA LEU A 116 9.04 5.21 -17.66
C LEU A 116 10.54 4.87 -17.58
N ALA A 117 10.89 3.71 -16.98
CA ALA A 117 12.29 3.30 -16.90
C ALA A 117 12.90 3.06 -18.29
N ASP A 118 12.16 2.44 -19.19
CA ASP A 118 12.63 2.18 -20.57
C ASP A 118 12.74 3.50 -21.37
N MET A 119 11.78 4.41 -21.25
CA MET A 119 11.84 5.74 -21.84
C MET A 119 13.07 6.53 -21.35
N LEU A 120 13.33 6.51 -20.04
CA LEU A 120 14.50 7.17 -19.46
C LEU A 120 15.81 6.54 -19.95
N LYS A 121 15.90 5.20 -20.00
CA LYS A 121 17.08 4.52 -20.55
C LYS A 121 17.36 4.91 -21.99
N GLU A 122 16.35 4.99 -22.83
CA GLU A 122 16.47 5.40 -24.22
C GLU A 122 17.02 6.84 -24.32
N LYS A 123 16.41 7.79 -23.59
CA LYS A 123 16.84 9.19 -23.59
C LYS A 123 18.25 9.38 -23.02
N LEU A 124 18.60 8.60 -21.98
CA LEU A 124 19.90 8.68 -21.32
C LEU A 124 21.02 7.99 -22.10
N SER A 125 20.72 7.08 -23.01
CA SER A 125 21.71 6.36 -23.83
C SER A 125 22.59 7.28 -24.69
N GLY A 126 22.11 8.49 -25.01
CA GLY A 126 22.91 9.52 -25.68
C GLY A 126 23.93 10.24 -24.78
N TYR A 127 23.80 10.12 -23.47
CA TYR A 127 24.65 10.78 -22.47
C TYR A 127 25.47 9.79 -21.65
N LEU A 128 24.95 8.62 -21.39
CA LEU A 128 25.51 7.61 -20.49
C LEU A 128 25.67 6.27 -21.22
N LYS A 129 26.74 5.58 -20.90
CA LYS A 129 26.97 4.21 -21.36
C LYS A 129 26.31 3.22 -20.43
N ASN A 130 25.43 2.36 -20.98
CA ASN A 130 24.68 1.35 -20.21
C ASN A 130 23.89 1.93 -19.01
N PRO A 131 23.00 2.91 -19.18
CA PRO A 131 22.26 3.48 -18.08
C PRO A 131 21.28 2.47 -17.47
N ILE A 132 21.28 2.37 -16.15
CA ILE A 132 20.33 1.62 -15.36
C ILE A 132 19.45 2.62 -14.62
N VAL A 133 18.13 2.53 -14.78
CA VAL A 133 17.17 3.41 -14.14
C VAL A 133 16.35 2.61 -13.15
N THR A 134 16.36 3.03 -11.89
CA THR A 134 15.54 2.45 -10.82
C THR A 134 14.50 3.47 -10.38
N ILE A 135 13.23 3.08 -10.40
CA ILE A 135 12.10 3.94 -10.04
C ILE A 135 11.32 3.29 -8.90
N GLN A 136 10.95 4.10 -7.89
CA GLN A 136 10.15 3.66 -6.74
C GLN A 136 9.13 4.74 -6.37
N PHE A 137 7.93 4.33 -5.96
CA PHE A 137 6.95 5.23 -5.37
C PHE A 137 7.32 5.50 -3.90
N LEU A 138 7.33 6.78 -3.51
CA LEU A 138 7.72 7.20 -2.16
C LEU A 138 6.53 7.52 -1.26
N ASN A 139 5.39 7.86 -1.83
CA ASN A 139 4.19 8.27 -1.12
C ASN A 139 3.08 7.21 -1.08
N PHE A 140 3.37 5.97 -1.52
CA PHE A 140 2.39 4.90 -1.45
C PHE A 140 2.07 4.55 0.00
N LYS A 141 0.79 4.68 0.37
CA LYS A 141 0.28 4.42 1.72
C LYS A 141 -1.08 3.73 1.66
N VAL A 142 -1.37 2.95 2.68
CA VAL A 142 -2.70 2.39 2.92
C VAL A 142 -3.25 2.94 4.24
N THR A 143 -4.51 3.32 4.25
CA THR A 143 -5.21 3.77 5.46
C THR A 143 -6.19 2.69 5.90
N VAL A 144 -6.03 2.22 7.13
CA VAL A 144 -6.88 1.21 7.75
C VAL A 144 -7.67 1.85 8.88
N LEU A 145 -8.99 1.77 8.81
CA LEU A 145 -9.92 2.38 9.76
C LEU A 145 -10.93 1.34 10.26
N GLY A 146 -11.51 1.61 11.42
CA GLY A 146 -12.56 0.79 12.03
C GLY A 146 -12.05 -0.10 13.16
N GLU A 147 -12.68 -1.27 13.32
CA GLU A 147 -12.42 -2.21 14.42
C GLU A 147 -11.14 -3.03 14.19
N VAL A 148 -10.00 -2.33 14.13
CA VAL A 148 -8.64 -2.89 14.11
C VAL A 148 -7.92 -2.50 15.39
N ARG A 149 -6.81 -3.16 15.71
CA ARG A 149 -6.04 -2.84 16.92
C ARG A 149 -5.44 -1.44 16.87
N ASN A 150 -4.85 -1.06 15.74
CA ASN A 150 -4.18 0.22 15.53
C ASN A 150 -4.70 0.84 14.23
N PRO A 151 -5.80 1.62 14.25
CA PRO A 151 -6.23 2.33 13.06
C PRO A 151 -5.24 3.44 12.71
N GLY A 152 -4.98 3.63 11.40
CA GLY A 152 -4.01 4.64 10.96
C GLY A 152 -3.65 4.51 9.48
N SER A 153 -2.73 5.38 9.03
CA SER A 153 -2.13 5.32 7.69
C SER A 153 -0.75 4.72 7.77
N TYR A 154 -0.50 3.72 6.95
CA TYR A 154 0.74 2.95 6.91
C TYR A 154 1.44 3.16 5.58
N LYS A 155 2.71 3.55 5.62
CA LYS A 155 3.56 3.64 4.43
C LYS A 155 3.90 2.23 3.95
N VAL A 156 3.78 2.00 2.65
CA VAL A 156 4.05 0.73 2.01
C VAL A 156 5.27 0.88 1.09
N ASN A 157 6.30 0.05 1.29
CA ASN A 157 7.53 0.12 0.50
C ASN A 157 7.49 -0.76 -0.76
N SER A 158 6.40 -1.52 -0.96
CA SER A 158 6.16 -2.33 -2.16
C SER A 158 5.15 -1.62 -3.07
N GLU A 159 5.12 -2.00 -4.34
CA GLU A 159 4.18 -1.42 -5.32
C GLU A 159 2.73 -1.86 -5.12
N ARG A 160 2.52 -2.88 -4.32
CA ARG A 160 1.20 -3.43 -4.01
C ARG A 160 1.17 -3.95 -2.59
N ILE A 161 -0.03 -3.93 -2.04
CA ILE A 161 -0.30 -4.51 -0.73
C ILE A 161 -1.59 -5.33 -0.81
N SER A 162 -1.61 -6.49 -0.17
CA SER A 162 -2.85 -7.24 -0.01
C SER A 162 -3.69 -6.67 1.14
N ILE A 163 -4.98 -6.99 1.14
CA ILE A 163 -5.87 -6.60 2.25
C ILE A 163 -5.39 -7.22 3.56
N LEU A 164 -4.92 -8.47 3.51
CA LEU A 164 -4.42 -9.17 4.70
C LEU A 164 -3.14 -8.55 5.24
N ASP A 165 -2.22 -8.11 4.35
CA ASP A 165 -1.01 -7.40 4.78
C ASP A 165 -1.36 -6.06 5.42
N ALA A 166 -2.30 -5.31 4.84
CA ALA A 166 -2.77 -4.04 5.38
C ALA A 166 -3.38 -4.22 6.79
N LEU A 167 -4.20 -5.25 6.98
CA LEU A 167 -4.75 -5.60 8.28
C LEU A 167 -3.68 -6.05 9.27
N GLY A 168 -2.68 -6.82 8.80
CA GLY A 168 -1.52 -7.22 9.60
C GLY A 168 -0.74 -6.01 10.12
N MET A 169 -0.50 -4.98 9.28
CA MET A 169 0.14 -3.74 9.69
C MET A 169 -0.69 -2.98 10.76
N ALA A 170 -2.02 -3.05 10.67
CA ALA A 170 -2.93 -2.46 11.64
C ALA A 170 -3.12 -3.31 12.92
N GLY A 171 -2.41 -4.44 13.06
CA GLY A 171 -2.48 -5.33 14.22
C GLY A 171 -3.72 -6.21 14.26
N ASP A 172 -4.30 -6.48 13.09
CA ASP A 172 -5.48 -7.32 12.85
C ASP A 172 -6.83 -6.71 13.29
N LEU A 173 -7.89 -7.32 12.82
CA LEU A 173 -9.27 -7.01 13.19
C LEU A 173 -9.58 -7.48 14.62
N GLN A 174 -10.21 -6.63 15.39
CA GLN A 174 -10.67 -6.99 16.75
C GLN A 174 -11.75 -8.08 16.70
N ILE A 175 -12.01 -8.70 17.87
CA ILE A 175 -12.96 -9.81 17.97
C ILE A 175 -14.39 -9.44 17.55
N ASN A 176 -14.76 -8.18 17.75
CA ASN A 176 -16.08 -7.63 17.40
C ASN A 176 -16.20 -7.17 15.95
N ALA A 177 -15.10 -7.18 15.19
CA ALA A 177 -15.07 -6.71 13.82
C ALA A 177 -15.88 -7.60 12.86
N LYS A 178 -16.52 -6.99 11.89
CA LYS A 178 -17.33 -7.66 10.87
C LYS A 178 -16.47 -8.10 9.69
N ARG A 179 -15.81 -9.27 9.79
CA ARG A 179 -14.91 -9.82 8.76
C ARG A 179 -15.60 -10.10 7.41
N LYS A 180 -16.92 -10.30 7.40
CA LYS A 180 -17.70 -10.53 6.17
C LYS A 180 -18.08 -9.25 5.42
N ASN A 181 -17.75 -8.09 5.93
CA ASN A 181 -18.20 -6.82 5.38
C ASN A 181 -17.11 -5.75 5.52
N VAL A 182 -15.97 -6.02 4.95
CA VAL A 182 -14.87 -5.06 4.89
C VAL A 182 -15.00 -4.22 3.63
N LEU A 183 -15.09 -2.90 3.80
CA LEU A 183 -15.13 -1.96 2.69
C LEU A 183 -13.70 -1.65 2.26
N VAL A 184 -13.40 -1.85 0.99
CA VAL A 184 -12.16 -1.46 0.35
C VAL A 184 -12.47 -0.32 -0.60
N MET A 185 -11.78 0.79 -0.43
CA MET A 185 -11.79 1.92 -1.34
C MET A 185 -10.44 1.98 -2.06
N ARG A 186 -10.46 2.01 -3.37
CA ARG A 186 -9.29 2.21 -4.23
C ARG A 186 -9.48 3.46 -5.05
N GLU A 187 -8.42 4.20 -5.23
CA GLU A 187 -8.35 5.30 -6.18
C GLU A 187 -7.70 4.77 -7.46
N ASP A 188 -8.32 5.03 -8.59
CA ASP A 188 -7.84 4.66 -9.93
C ASP A 188 -7.96 5.91 -10.81
N GLY A 189 -6.87 6.68 -10.87
CA GLY A 189 -6.88 8.01 -11.46
C GLY A 189 -7.90 8.93 -10.79
N ASN A 190 -8.90 9.40 -11.55
CA ASN A 190 -9.96 10.30 -11.05
C ASN A 190 -11.17 9.55 -10.47
N GLU A 191 -11.16 8.23 -10.48
CA GLU A 191 -12.29 7.42 -10.02
C GLU A 191 -12.01 6.77 -8.68
N LYS A 192 -13.06 6.61 -7.86
CA LYS A 192 -13.00 5.86 -6.61
C LYS A 192 -13.81 4.60 -6.75
N VAL A 193 -13.15 3.47 -6.65
CA VAL A 193 -13.79 2.16 -6.70
C VAL A 193 -14.03 1.65 -5.29
N PHE A 194 -15.29 1.32 -4.99
CA PHE A 194 -15.69 0.76 -3.70
C PHE A 194 -16.06 -0.71 -3.88
N SER A 195 -15.44 -1.57 -3.11
CA SER A 195 -15.76 -2.99 -3.08
C SER A 195 -15.97 -3.49 -1.65
N ARG A 196 -16.85 -4.47 -1.48
CA ARG A 196 -17.06 -5.12 -0.19
C ARG A 196 -16.50 -6.53 -0.25
N VAL A 197 -15.68 -6.86 0.73
CA VAL A 197 -14.94 -8.12 0.77
C VAL A 197 -15.35 -8.92 1.99
N ASP A 198 -15.60 -10.22 1.79
CA ASP A 198 -15.73 -11.20 2.86
C ASP A 198 -14.38 -11.88 3.10
N LEU A 199 -13.73 -11.52 4.20
CA LEU A 199 -12.42 -12.08 4.56
C LEU A 199 -12.51 -13.53 5.09
N THR A 200 -13.69 -14.06 5.32
CA THR A 200 -13.87 -15.46 5.73
C THR A 200 -13.91 -16.42 4.55
N SER A 201 -14.07 -15.90 3.33
CA SER A 201 -14.05 -16.65 2.07
C SER A 201 -12.70 -16.59 1.39
N SER A 202 -12.34 -17.64 0.64
CA SER A 202 -11.15 -17.68 -0.22
C SER A 202 -11.34 -16.87 -1.51
N GLU A 203 -12.56 -16.57 -1.90
CA GLU A 203 -12.88 -15.71 -3.04
C GLU A 203 -12.87 -14.24 -2.59
N LEU A 204 -11.67 -13.70 -2.39
CA LEU A 204 -11.47 -12.27 -2.17
C LEU A 204 -11.65 -11.54 -3.51
N ARG A 205 -12.90 -11.17 -3.84
CA ARG A 205 -13.26 -10.36 -5.00
C ARG A 205 -13.50 -8.94 -4.58
#